data_5d055b16de85d5b339a25200de014fca
#
_entry.id   5d055b16de85d5b339a25200de014fca
#
_cell.length_a   1.000
_cell.length_b   1.000
_cell.length_c   1.000
_cell.angle_alpha   90.00
_cell.angle_beta   90.00
_cell.angle_gamma   90.00
#
_symmetry.space_group_name_H-M   'P 1'
#
loop_
_entity.id
_entity.type
_entity.pdbx_description
1 polymer ?
#
loop_
_entity_poly.entity_id
_entity_poly.type
_entity_poly.pdbx_seq_one_letter_code
_entity_poly.pdbx_strand_id
1 'polypeptide(L)'
;MDKRLIAERFARARDTYSHEARVQQQVAEKMLQLLTERASPLFRRIVEFGCGTGSYSRLLLHKLQPESLLLNDLCPEMKECLTDLLPQDTVQFIPGDAEALDFPEKTDLITSCSTLQWFNDPKEFFARCHRFLSEDGYLTFSTFGTENMREIRTLTGHGLDYLPIEALKELLAPHFETVYAEEEIVSLPFSTPLQVLQHLKETGVTGTEKKVWTRGRLQTFCNSYTEQFRREDGNAVSYTHLRAHETRSNLV
;
A
#
# COMPACT_ATOMS: atom_id res chain seq x y z
N MET A 1 -8.90 -10.16 8.81
CA MET A 1 -8.30 -9.00 9.53
C MET A 1 -9.37 -8.11 10.15
N ASP A 2 -9.07 -7.42 11.26
CA ASP A 2 -9.99 -6.43 11.85
C ASP A 2 -9.84 -5.07 11.13
N LYS A 3 -10.67 -4.85 10.12
CA LYS A 3 -10.69 -3.63 9.29
C LYS A 3 -10.96 -2.36 10.11
N ARG A 4 -11.77 -2.45 11.18
CA ARG A 4 -12.05 -1.31 12.05
C ARG A 4 -10.79 -0.86 12.81
N LEU A 5 -10.04 -1.82 13.34
CA LEU A 5 -8.78 -1.53 14.04
C LEU A 5 -7.74 -0.92 13.10
N ILE A 6 -7.70 -1.39 11.84
CA ILE A 6 -6.83 -0.84 10.80
C ILE A 6 -7.17 0.63 10.56
N ALA A 7 -8.45 0.94 10.29
CA ALA A 7 -8.91 2.32 10.06
C ALA A 7 -8.57 3.25 11.23
N GLU A 8 -8.84 2.83 12.49
CA GLU A 8 -8.51 3.61 13.68
C GLU A 8 -7.02 3.94 13.81
N ARG A 9 -6.14 3.04 13.39
CA ARG A 9 -4.67 3.24 13.46
C ARG A 9 -4.20 4.22 12.40
N PHE A 10 -4.67 4.07 11.17
CA PHE A 10 -4.34 5.00 10.11
C PHE A 10 -4.89 6.40 10.40
N ALA A 11 -6.11 6.52 10.94
CA ALA A 11 -6.65 7.80 11.37
C ALA A 11 -5.75 8.52 12.39
N ARG A 12 -5.17 7.77 13.34
CA ARG A 12 -4.24 8.33 14.34
C ARG A 12 -2.87 8.71 13.78
N ALA A 13 -2.40 8.01 12.76
CA ALA A 13 -1.09 8.24 12.15
C ALA A 13 -1.14 9.28 11.02
N ARG A 14 -2.31 9.76 10.60
CA ARG A 14 -2.49 10.59 9.40
C ARG A 14 -1.57 11.82 9.36
N ASP A 15 -1.37 12.49 10.48
CA ASP A 15 -0.59 13.74 10.54
C ASP A 15 0.93 13.48 10.43
N THR A 16 1.40 12.29 10.81
CA THR A 16 2.81 11.88 10.75
C THR A 16 3.14 11.08 9.49
N TYR A 17 2.13 10.40 8.91
CA TYR A 17 2.29 9.49 7.79
C TYR A 17 3.01 10.10 6.59
N SER A 18 2.63 11.30 6.18
CA SER A 18 3.20 11.96 5.00
C SER A 18 4.70 12.28 5.13
N HIS A 19 5.20 12.48 6.34
CA HIS A 19 6.61 12.75 6.61
C HIS A 19 7.45 11.46 6.68
N GLU A 20 6.85 10.38 7.18
CA GLU A 20 7.54 9.12 7.42
C GLU A 20 7.42 8.12 6.26
N ALA A 21 6.46 8.31 5.37
CA ALA A 21 6.15 7.42 4.26
C ALA A 21 7.06 7.61 3.03
N ARG A 22 8.37 7.88 3.22
CA ARG A 22 9.32 8.14 2.13
C ARG A 22 9.40 6.98 1.13
N VAL A 23 9.40 5.76 1.63
CA VAL A 23 9.47 4.56 0.77
C VAL A 23 8.20 4.46 -0.07
N GLN A 24 7.03 4.70 0.51
CA GLN A 24 5.76 4.69 -0.20
C GLN A 24 5.70 5.77 -1.29
N GLN A 25 6.29 6.94 -1.04
CA GLN A 25 6.40 8.00 -2.05
C GLN A 25 7.28 7.58 -3.22
N GLN A 26 8.46 7.01 -2.98
CA GLN A 26 9.34 6.49 -4.03
C GLN A 26 8.65 5.39 -4.85
N VAL A 27 7.90 4.51 -4.20
CA VAL A 27 7.11 3.47 -4.86
C VAL A 27 6.01 4.05 -5.73
N ALA A 28 5.28 5.04 -5.23
CA ALA A 28 4.24 5.73 -5.98
C ALA A 28 4.79 6.40 -7.26
N GLU A 29 5.93 7.08 -7.15
CA GLU A 29 6.63 7.68 -8.29
C GLU A 29 7.08 6.63 -9.30
N LYS A 30 7.68 5.52 -8.83
CA LYS A 30 8.13 4.41 -9.69
C LYS A 30 6.95 3.73 -10.39
N MET A 31 5.86 3.47 -9.67
CA MET A 31 4.63 2.91 -10.26
C MET A 31 4.10 3.80 -11.38
N LEU A 32 4.00 5.10 -11.14
CA LEU A 32 3.50 6.04 -12.14
C LEU A 32 4.43 6.14 -13.35
N GLN A 33 5.75 6.14 -13.13
CA GLN A 33 6.73 6.11 -14.22
C GLN A 33 6.55 4.87 -15.09
N LEU A 34 6.49 3.69 -14.49
CA LEU A 34 6.30 2.42 -15.21
C LEU A 34 5.00 2.41 -16.00
N LEU A 35 3.90 2.90 -15.39
CA LEU A 35 2.60 3.01 -16.03
C LEU A 35 2.65 3.93 -17.27
N THR A 36 3.31 5.08 -17.17
CA THR A 36 3.42 6.04 -18.28
C THR A 36 4.36 5.58 -19.39
N GLU A 37 5.37 4.77 -19.08
CA GLU A 37 6.33 4.23 -20.06
C GLU A 37 5.76 3.03 -20.84
N ARG A 38 4.88 2.24 -20.24
CA ARG A 38 4.45 0.92 -20.75
C ARG A 38 3.01 0.86 -21.22
N ALA A 39 2.11 1.64 -20.61
CA ALA A 39 0.70 1.67 -20.97
C ALA A 39 0.38 2.78 -21.96
N SER A 40 -0.74 2.64 -22.67
CA SER A 40 -1.27 3.72 -23.50
C SER A 40 -1.67 4.91 -22.61
N PRO A 41 -1.28 6.14 -22.95
CA PRO A 41 -1.27 7.27 -22.00
C PRO A 41 -2.66 7.87 -21.66
N LEU A 42 -3.76 7.33 -22.12
CA LEU A 42 -5.09 7.94 -21.93
C LEU A 42 -5.95 7.16 -20.92
N PHE A 43 -5.66 7.39 -19.63
CA PHE A 43 -6.53 6.95 -18.55
C PHE A 43 -7.53 8.04 -18.18
N ARG A 44 -8.74 7.99 -18.74
CA ARG A 44 -9.78 9.00 -18.51
C ARG A 44 -10.50 8.79 -17.18
N ARG A 45 -10.76 7.52 -16.84
CA ARG A 45 -11.46 7.14 -15.61
C ARG A 45 -10.56 6.30 -14.75
N ILE A 46 -10.17 6.87 -13.60
CA ILE A 46 -9.24 6.27 -12.66
C ILE A 46 -9.95 6.02 -11.32
N VAL A 47 -9.72 4.85 -10.74
CA VAL A 47 -10.10 4.52 -9.37
C VAL A 47 -8.82 4.25 -8.59
N GLU A 48 -8.60 4.97 -7.50
CA GLU A 48 -7.56 4.69 -6.52
C GLU A 48 -8.19 4.15 -5.25
N PHE A 49 -7.84 2.93 -4.85
CA PHE A 49 -8.26 2.35 -3.58
C PHE A 49 -7.15 2.45 -2.53
N GLY A 50 -7.51 2.80 -1.28
CA GLY A 50 -6.56 3.07 -0.21
C GLY A 50 -5.73 4.32 -0.46
N CYS A 51 -6.37 5.44 -0.83
CA CYS A 51 -5.68 6.67 -1.20
C CYS A 51 -4.93 7.35 -0.04
N GLY A 52 -5.26 7.01 1.22
CA GLY A 52 -4.64 7.56 2.41
C GLY A 52 -4.64 9.09 2.41
N THR A 53 -3.47 9.68 2.65
CA THR A 53 -3.30 11.13 2.67
C THR A 53 -3.26 11.78 1.27
N GLY A 54 -3.47 11.02 0.20
CA GLY A 54 -3.55 11.50 -1.17
C GLY A 54 -2.21 11.78 -1.86
N SER A 55 -1.11 11.25 -1.36
CA SER A 55 0.21 11.47 -1.98
C SER A 55 0.27 10.92 -3.41
N TYR A 56 -0.20 9.68 -3.61
CA TYR A 56 -0.27 9.08 -4.94
C TYR A 56 -1.38 9.71 -5.80
N SER A 57 -2.52 10.04 -5.20
CA SER A 57 -3.63 10.75 -5.88
C SER A 57 -3.19 12.04 -6.56
N ARG A 58 -2.35 12.84 -5.88
CA ARG A 58 -1.79 14.09 -6.45
C ARG A 58 -0.89 13.81 -7.65
N LEU A 59 -0.09 12.76 -7.61
CA LEU A 59 0.74 12.35 -8.74
C LEU A 59 -0.12 11.89 -9.93
N LEU A 60 -1.15 11.05 -9.69
CA LEU A 60 -2.08 10.60 -10.73
C LEU A 60 -2.76 11.79 -11.41
N LEU A 61 -3.33 12.71 -10.62
CA LEU A 61 -4.02 13.88 -11.14
C LEU A 61 -3.10 14.78 -11.97
N HIS A 62 -1.91 15.06 -11.46
CA HIS A 62 -0.94 15.93 -12.14
C HIS A 62 -0.39 15.33 -13.44
N LYS A 63 -0.08 14.02 -13.44
CA LYS A 63 0.60 13.37 -14.56
C LYS A 63 -0.34 12.81 -15.62
N LEU A 64 -1.47 12.25 -15.20
CA LEU A 64 -2.41 11.57 -16.10
C LEU A 64 -3.58 12.46 -16.51
N GLN A 65 -3.91 13.51 -15.75
CA GLN A 65 -4.99 14.47 -16.03
C GLN A 65 -6.32 13.79 -16.40
N PRO A 66 -6.84 12.89 -15.55
CA PRO A 66 -8.04 12.12 -15.86
C PRO A 66 -9.29 13.01 -15.92
N GLU A 67 -10.30 12.57 -16.67
CA GLU A 67 -11.63 13.17 -16.68
C GLU A 67 -12.40 12.87 -15.38
N SER A 68 -12.09 11.73 -14.73
CA SER A 68 -12.66 11.33 -13.44
C SER A 68 -11.63 10.55 -12.61
N LEU A 69 -11.43 10.97 -11.37
CA LEU A 69 -10.61 10.30 -10.38
C LEU A 69 -11.47 9.99 -9.14
N LEU A 70 -11.78 8.72 -8.94
CA LEU A 70 -12.46 8.24 -7.75
C LEU A 70 -11.43 7.78 -6.73
N LEU A 71 -11.40 8.44 -5.59
CA LEU A 71 -10.56 8.10 -4.44
C LEU A 71 -11.38 7.30 -3.43
N ASN A 72 -10.84 6.18 -2.98
CA ASN A 72 -11.44 5.38 -1.93
C ASN A 72 -10.44 5.16 -0.80
N ASP A 73 -10.92 5.19 0.44
CA ASP A 73 -10.17 4.75 1.60
C ASP A 73 -11.09 4.12 2.65
N LEU A 74 -10.56 3.15 3.39
CA LEU A 74 -11.26 2.50 4.49
C LEU A 74 -11.56 3.47 5.64
N CYS A 75 -10.68 4.47 5.83
CA CYS A 75 -10.74 5.48 6.87
C CYS A 75 -11.44 6.76 6.35
N PRO A 76 -12.68 7.08 6.79
CA PRO A 76 -13.39 8.28 6.33
C PRO A 76 -12.66 9.59 6.63
N GLU A 77 -11.85 9.62 7.70
CA GLU A 77 -11.08 10.79 8.15
C GLU A 77 -10.01 11.19 7.15
N MET A 78 -9.60 10.30 6.22
CA MET A 78 -8.66 10.64 5.15
C MET A 78 -9.18 11.74 4.23
N LYS A 79 -10.50 11.94 4.16
CA LYS A 79 -11.12 13.05 3.45
C LYS A 79 -10.53 14.41 3.85
N GLU A 80 -10.16 14.57 5.11
CA GLU A 80 -9.57 15.82 5.62
C GLU A 80 -8.18 16.12 5.04
N CYS A 81 -7.48 15.08 4.57
CA CYS A 81 -6.17 15.21 3.92
C CYS A 81 -6.26 15.57 2.42
N LEU A 82 -7.47 15.54 1.84
CA LEU A 82 -7.72 15.69 0.40
C LEU A 82 -8.36 17.04 0.05
N THR A 83 -8.30 18.03 0.94
CA THR A 83 -8.98 19.33 0.81
C THR A 83 -8.52 20.15 -0.39
N ASP A 84 -7.33 19.93 -0.90
CA ASP A 84 -6.77 20.51 -2.12
C ASP A 84 -7.23 19.81 -3.39
N LEU A 85 -7.63 18.54 -3.31
CA LEU A 85 -8.07 17.71 -4.44
C LEU A 85 -9.59 17.78 -4.65
N LEU A 86 -10.36 17.66 -3.57
CA LEU A 86 -11.82 17.56 -3.62
C LEU A 86 -12.58 18.75 -4.23
N PRO A 87 -12.06 20.00 -4.24
CA PRO A 87 -12.71 21.10 -4.93
C PRO A 87 -12.69 20.97 -6.46
N GLN A 88 -11.94 20.03 -7.02
CA GLN A 88 -11.90 19.76 -8.46
C GLN A 88 -13.08 18.88 -8.85
N ASP A 89 -13.90 19.30 -9.82
CA ASP A 89 -15.09 18.58 -10.29
C ASP A 89 -14.81 17.15 -10.77
N THR A 90 -13.57 16.88 -11.15
CA THR A 90 -13.10 15.56 -11.61
C THR A 90 -12.78 14.59 -10.48
N VAL A 91 -12.68 15.06 -9.22
CA VAL A 91 -12.24 14.24 -8.07
C VAL A 91 -13.40 13.96 -7.13
N GLN A 92 -13.60 12.68 -6.82
CA GLN A 92 -14.59 12.22 -5.85
C GLN A 92 -13.92 11.34 -4.78
N PHE A 93 -14.46 11.37 -3.56
CA PHE A 93 -14.01 10.51 -2.47
C PHE A 93 -15.17 9.68 -1.92
N ILE A 94 -14.97 8.36 -1.85
CA ILE A 94 -15.92 7.41 -1.27
C ILE A 94 -15.22 6.65 -0.14
N PRO A 95 -15.63 6.85 1.13
CA PRO A 95 -15.13 6.05 2.23
C PRO A 95 -15.73 4.64 2.22
N GLY A 96 -14.94 3.65 2.62
CA GLY A 96 -15.41 2.29 2.79
C GLY A 96 -14.38 1.23 2.39
N ASP A 97 -14.76 -0.03 2.65
CA ASP A 97 -13.93 -1.17 2.32
C ASP A 97 -13.94 -1.44 0.81
N ALA A 98 -12.79 -1.29 0.16
CA ALA A 98 -12.64 -1.55 -1.27
C ALA A 98 -13.05 -2.98 -1.67
N GLU A 99 -12.90 -3.95 -0.76
CA GLU A 99 -13.36 -5.33 -1.00
C GLU A 99 -14.89 -5.46 -1.08
N ALA A 100 -15.64 -4.49 -0.57
CA ALA A 100 -17.12 -4.50 -0.56
C ALA A 100 -17.76 -3.47 -1.50
N LEU A 101 -17.03 -2.43 -1.89
CA LEU A 101 -17.54 -1.36 -2.75
C LEU A 101 -17.57 -1.77 -4.22
N ASP A 102 -18.61 -1.33 -4.92
CA ASP A 102 -18.66 -1.39 -6.37
C ASP A 102 -18.04 -0.11 -6.97
N PHE A 103 -17.08 -0.29 -7.85
CA PHE A 103 -16.44 0.78 -8.59
C PHE A 103 -17.22 1.07 -9.89
N PRO A 104 -17.04 2.25 -10.49
CA PRO A 104 -17.65 2.55 -11.79
C PRO A 104 -17.23 1.55 -12.87
N GLU A 105 -18.19 1.10 -13.67
CA GLU A 105 -17.90 0.28 -14.84
C GLU A 105 -17.13 1.04 -15.92
N LYS A 106 -16.42 0.30 -16.76
CA LYS A 106 -15.56 0.82 -17.84
C LYS A 106 -14.49 1.77 -17.32
N THR A 107 -13.96 1.51 -16.15
CA THR A 107 -12.79 2.20 -15.58
C THR A 107 -11.56 1.84 -16.40
N ASP A 108 -10.72 2.84 -16.72
CA ASP A 108 -9.51 2.61 -17.52
C ASP A 108 -8.33 2.17 -16.68
N LEU A 109 -8.28 2.60 -15.42
CA LEU A 109 -7.24 2.27 -14.47
C LEU A 109 -7.81 2.10 -13.05
N ILE A 110 -7.63 0.93 -12.47
CA ILE A 110 -7.78 0.71 -11.02
C ILE A 110 -6.39 0.62 -10.44
N THR A 111 -6.08 1.44 -9.43
CA THR A 111 -4.71 1.55 -8.92
C THR A 111 -4.67 1.71 -7.41
N SER A 112 -3.52 1.35 -6.80
CA SER A 112 -3.29 1.53 -5.38
C SER A 112 -1.81 1.48 -5.01
N CYS A 113 -1.43 2.25 -4.00
CA CYS A 113 -0.08 2.20 -3.43
C CYS A 113 -0.13 1.67 -2.00
N SER A 114 0.46 0.49 -1.77
CA SER A 114 0.67 -0.11 -0.45
C SER A 114 -0.62 -0.36 0.38
N THR A 115 -1.67 -0.89 -0.24
CA THR A 115 -2.96 -1.17 0.43
C THR A 115 -3.34 -2.65 0.46
N LEU A 116 -2.99 -3.41 -0.59
CA LEU A 116 -3.46 -4.78 -0.81
C LEU A 116 -3.15 -5.75 0.35
N GLN A 117 -2.08 -5.53 1.10
CA GLN A 117 -1.70 -6.35 2.26
C GLN A 117 -2.75 -6.33 3.40
N TRP A 118 -3.71 -5.42 3.36
CA TRP A 118 -4.79 -5.30 4.33
C TRP A 118 -6.07 -6.02 3.92
N PHE A 119 -6.06 -6.69 2.76
CA PHE A 119 -7.24 -7.37 2.23
C PHE A 119 -7.41 -8.76 2.82
N ASN A 120 -8.67 -9.18 2.96
CA ASN A 120 -9.02 -10.51 3.45
C ASN A 120 -9.09 -11.52 2.31
N ASP A 121 -9.60 -11.10 1.14
CA ASP A 121 -9.75 -11.94 -0.05
C ASP A 121 -9.28 -11.22 -1.32
N PRO A 122 -7.96 -11.13 -1.55
CA PRO A 122 -7.42 -10.52 -2.77
C PRO A 122 -7.91 -11.20 -4.05
N LYS A 123 -8.20 -12.51 -4.01
CA LYS A 123 -8.68 -13.26 -5.17
C LYS A 123 -10.03 -12.74 -5.65
N GLU A 124 -11.00 -12.64 -4.75
CA GLU A 124 -12.32 -12.11 -5.09
C GLU A 124 -12.24 -10.63 -5.50
N PHE A 125 -11.38 -9.87 -4.84
CA PHE A 125 -11.15 -8.46 -5.21
C PHE A 125 -10.63 -8.31 -6.63
N PHE A 126 -9.67 -9.13 -7.07
CA PHE A 126 -9.16 -9.11 -8.44
C PHE A 126 -10.23 -9.48 -9.47
N ALA A 127 -11.05 -10.49 -9.19
CA ALA A 127 -12.20 -10.85 -10.04
C ALA A 127 -13.19 -9.68 -10.19
N ARG A 128 -13.42 -8.92 -9.11
CA ARG A 128 -14.28 -7.72 -9.13
C ARG A 128 -13.64 -6.58 -9.90
N CYS A 129 -12.35 -6.30 -9.71
CA CYS A 129 -11.63 -5.29 -10.50
C CYS A 129 -11.76 -5.56 -12.01
N HIS A 130 -11.61 -6.81 -12.43
CA HIS A 130 -11.77 -7.19 -13.83
C HIS A 130 -13.15 -6.83 -14.38
N ARG A 131 -14.23 -6.99 -13.60
CA ARG A 131 -15.60 -6.63 -14.03
C ARG A 131 -15.82 -5.11 -14.19
N PHE A 132 -15.11 -4.30 -13.40
CA PHE A 132 -15.23 -2.84 -13.45
C PHE A 132 -14.33 -2.20 -14.51
N LEU A 133 -13.27 -2.88 -14.93
CA LEU A 133 -12.35 -2.37 -15.93
C LEU A 133 -12.96 -2.39 -17.35
N SER A 134 -12.51 -1.47 -18.19
CA SER A 134 -12.71 -1.53 -19.63
C SER A 134 -11.91 -2.69 -20.24
N GLU A 135 -12.19 -3.07 -21.49
CA GLU A 135 -11.51 -4.18 -22.19
C GLU A 135 -9.98 -4.04 -22.21
N ASP A 136 -9.49 -2.80 -22.36
CA ASP A 136 -8.05 -2.47 -22.31
C ASP A 136 -7.63 -1.85 -20.99
N GLY A 137 -8.42 -2.02 -19.93
CA GLY A 137 -8.17 -1.42 -18.64
C GLY A 137 -7.03 -2.09 -17.88
N TYR A 138 -6.40 -1.32 -17.01
CA TYR A 138 -5.25 -1.74 -16.22
C TYR A 138 -5.60 -1.82 -14.74
N LEU A 139 -5.06 -2.83 -14.09
CA LEU A 139 -4.95 -2.91 -12.63
C LEU A 139 -3.49 -2.77 -12.26
N THR A 140 -3.15 -1.72 -11.51
CA THR A 140 -1.79 -1.51 -11.02
C THR A 140 -1.77 -1.35 -9.53
N PHE A 141 -0.85 -1.99 -8.84
CA PHE A 141 -0.73 -1.83 -7.41
C PHE A 141 0.68 -2.12 -6.90
N SER A 142 1.01 -1.54 -5.77
CA SER A 142 2.12 -2.00 -4.96
C SER A 142 1.62 -2.64 -3.66
N THR A 143 2.40 -3.58 -3.16
CA THR A 143 2.16 -4.25 -1.88
C THR A 143 3.48 -4.65 -1.24
N PHE A 144 3.42 -5.14 -0.01
CA PHE A 144 4.60 -5.63 0.69
C PHE A 144 4.82 -7.13 0.47
N GLY A 145 6.07 -7.53 0.47
CA GLY A 145 6.49 -8.91 0.28
C GLY A 145 6.89 -9.62 1.57
N THR A 146 7.27 -10.90 1.43
CA THR A 146 7.55 -11.81 2.55
C THR A 146 8.68 -11.38 3.47
N GLU A 147 9.63 -10.56 2.97
CA GLU A 147 10.74 -10.04 3.79
C GLU A 147 10.40 -8.73 4.50
N ASN A 148 9.19 -8.19 4.29
CA ASN A 148 8.78 -6.95 4.94
C ASN A 148 8.79 -7.09 6.46
N MET A 149 9.51 -6.19 7.14
CA MET A 149 9.63 -6.14 8.61
C MET A 149 9.99 -7.50 9.23
N ARG A 150 10.88 -8.26 8.58
CA ARG A 150 11.32 -9.58 9.02
C ARG A 150 11.82 -9.56 10.46
N GLU A 151 12.56 -8.54 10.84
CA GLU A 151 13.12 -8.36 12.18
C GLU A 151 12.04 -8.29 13.25
N ILE A 152 11.00 -7.51 12.98
CA ILE A 152 9.87 -7.36 13.88
C ILE A 152 9.13 -8.68 14.03
N ARG A 153 8.82 -9.35 12.91
CA ARG A 153 8.13 -10.64 12.93
C ARG A 153 8.94 -11.71 13.65
N THR A 154 10.25 -11.76 13.43
CA THR A 154 11.14 -12.72 14.08
C THR A 154 11.17 -12.52 15.60
N LEU A 155 11.26 -11.27 16.06
CA LEU A 155 11.41 -10.97 17.49
C LEU A 155 10.09 -10.93 18.26
N THR A 156 8.99 -10.63 17.58
CA THR A 156 7.67 -10.50 18.24
C THR A 156 6.76 -11.70 18.03
N GLY A 157 7.02 -12.51 17.01
CA GLY A 157 6.12 -13.57 16.53
C GLY A 157 4.87 -13.04 15.85
N HIS A 158 4.81 -11.75 15.53
CA HIS A 158 3.62 -11.09 14.99
C HIS A 158 3.95 -10.27 13.75
N GLY A 159 3.04 -10.28 12.78
CA GLY A 159 3.12 -9.53 11.53
C GLY A 159 1.97 -9.89 10.61
N LEU A 160 1.96 -9.33 9.41
CA LEU A 160 1.05 -9.72 8.35
C LEU A 160 1.60 -10.93 7.60
N ASP A 161 0.69 -11.74 7.09
CA ASP A 161 1.01 -12.83 6.16
C ASP A 161 1.07 -12.23 4.74
N TYR A 162 2.29 -11.98 4.26
CA TYR A 162 2.52 -11.43 2.93
C TYR A 162 2.56 -12.55 1.90
N LEU A 163 1.82 -12.37 0.80
CA LEU A 163 1.82 -13.33 -0.31
C LEU A 163 3.15 -13.28 -1.09
N PRO A 164 3.73 -14.41 -1.51
CA PRO A 164 4.83 -14.44 -2.48
C PRO A 164 4.41 -13.86 -3.83
N ILE A 165 5.35 -13.30 -4.61
CA ILE A 165 5.03 -12.68 -5.92
C ILE A 165 4.38 -13.69 -6.87
N GLU A 166 4.82 -14.93 -6.86
CA GLU A 166 4.26 -15.98 -7.71
C GLU A 166 2.81 -16.29 -7.30
N ALA A 167 2.49 -16.30 -6.00
CA ALA A 167 1.12 -16.47 -5.54
C ALA A 167 0.20 -15.31 -5.98
N LEU A 168 0.70 -14.07 -5.99
CA LEU A 168 -0.05 -12.93 -6.53
C LEU A 168 -0.30 -13.07 -8.04
N LYS A 169 0.70 -13.51 -8.82
CA LYS A 169 0.55 -13.78 -10.25
C LYS A 169 -0.48 -14.88 -10.51
N GLU A 170 -0.45 -15.97 -9.72
CA GLU A 170 -1.44 -17.06 -9.82
C GLU A 170 -2.87 -16.58 -9.52
N LEU A 171 -3.05 -15.67 -8.55
CA LEU A 171 -4.36 -15.08 -8.24
C LEU A 171 -4.85 -14.14 -9.34
N LEU A 172 -3.95 -13.46 -10.05
CA LEU A 172 -4.28 -12.54 -11.14
C LEU A 172 -4.55 -13.26 -12.46
N ALA A 173 -3.82 -14.35 -12.74
CA ALA A 173 -3.82 -15.05 -14.04
C ALA A 173 -5.21 -15.43 -14.60
N PRO A 174 -6.25 -15.77 -13.79
CA PRO A 174 -7.59 -16.05 -14.33
C PRO A 174 -8.25 -14.85 -15.02
N HIS A 175 -7.84 -13.63 -14.72
CA HIS A 175 -8.50 -12.40 -15.14
C HIS A 175 -7.59 -11.41 -15.85
N PHE A 176 -6.27 -11.53 -15.66
CA PHE A 176 -5.29 -10.54 -16.10
C PHE A 176 -4.06 -11.16 -16.75
N GLU A 177 -3.54 -10.49 -17.75
CA GLU A 177 -2.19 -10.69 -18.23
C GLU A 177 -1.23 -9.81 -17.43
N THR A 178 -0.18 -10.40 -16.83
CA THR A 178 0.84 -9.62 -16.12
C THR A 178 1.77 -8.94 -17.12
N VAL A 179 1.69 -7.63 -17.21
CA VAL A 179 2.57 -6.81 -18.05
C VAL A 179 3.92 -6.60 -17.38
N TYR A 180 3.90 -6.40 -16.06
CA TYR A 180 5.11 -6.16 -15.28
C TYR A 180 4.92 -6.57 -13.82
N ALA A 181 5.95 -7.17 -13.23
CA ALA A 181 6.01 -7.45 -11.80
C ALA A 181 7.47 -7.40 -11.33
N GLU A 182 7.75 -6.66 -10.28
CA GLU A 182 9.08 -6.48 -9.70
C GLU A 182 9.01 -6.58 -8.17
N GLU A 183 10.10 -7.08 -7.58
CA GLU A 183 10.34 -7.07 -6.14
C GLU A 183 11.61 -6.29 -5.84
N GLU A 184 11.57 -5.46 -4.80
CA GLU A 184 12.73 -4.72 -4.32
C GLU A 184 12.77 -4.72 -2.80
N ILE A 185 13.96 -4.94 -2.22
CA ILE A 185 14.19 -4.82 -0.78
C ILE A 185 14.85 -3.48 -0.50
N VAL A 186 14.13 -2.60 0.15
CA VAL A 186 14.65 -1.31 0.61
C VAL A 186 15.07 -1.40 2.07
N SER A 187 16.31 -1.04 2.36
CA SER A 187 16.83 -1.00 3.72
C SER A 187 16.71 0.40 4.30
N LEU A 188 16.02 0.52 5.43
CA LEU A 188 15.90 1.77 6.18
C LEU A 188 16.84 1.72 7.40
N PRO A 189 17.90 2.54 7.44
CA PRO A 189 18.79 2.60 8.58
C PRO A 189 18.18 3.42 9.72
N PHE A 190 18.31 2.91 10.95
CA PHE A 190 17.90 3.58 12.18
C PHE A 190 19.05 3.52 13.19
N SER A 191 19.24 4.56 14.00
CA SER A 191 20.30 4.57 15.00
C SER A 191 20.02 3.63 16.18
N THR A 192 18.75 3.30 16.43
CA THR A 192 18.35 2.42 17.54
C THR A 192 17.13 1.57 17.17
N PRO A 193 16.96 0.38 17.81
CA PRO A 193 15.74 -0.43 17.64
C PRO A 193 14.44 0.30 18.05
N LEU A 194 14.53 1.25 18.99
CA LEU A 194 13.38 2.07 19.39
C LEU A 194 12.87 2.96 18.27
N GLN A 195 13.77 3.51 17.47
CA GLN A 195 13.39 4.31 16.30
C GLN A 195 12.66 3.47 15.25
N VAL A 196 13.00 2.19 15.10
CA VAL A 196 12.25 1.26 14.25
C VAL A 196 10.80 1.16 14.73
N LEU A 197 10.57 0.91 16.03
CA LEU A 197 9.23 0.84 16.60
C LEU A 197 8.47 2.17 16.50
N GLN A 198 9.16 3.28 16.66
CA GLN A 198 8.59 4.62 16.51
C GLN A 198 8.13 4.85 15.07
N HIS A 199 8.97 4.56 14.09
CA HIS A 199 8.64 4.65 12.67
C HIS A 199 7.39 3.82 12.31
N LEU A 200 7.28 2.57 12.82
CA LEU A 200 6.09 1.74 12.64
C LEU A 200 4.82 2.38 13.22
N LYS A 201 4.94 3.05 14.36
CA LYS A 201 3.82 3.77 14.98
C LYS A 201 3.41 4.98 14.16
N GLU A 202 4.37 5.75 13.65
CA GLU A 202 4.17 6.98 12.87
C GLU A 202 3.62 6.70 11.49
N THR A 203 3.89 5.52 10.93
CA THR A 203 3.32 5.05 9.65
C THR A 203 2.04 4.22 9.81
N GLY A 204 1.49 4.08 11.03
CA GLY A 204 0.24 3.33 11.26
C GLY A 204 0.35 1.81 11.11
N VAL A 205 1.53 1.30 10.79
CA VAL A 205 1.80 -0.13 10.50
C VAL A 205 2.04 -0.95 11.78
N THR A 206 1.67 -0.44 12.95
CA THR A 206 1.77 -1.17 14.21
C THR A 206 0.83 -2.37 14.18
N GLY A 207 1.41 -3.56 14.16
CA GLY A 207 0.79 -4.88 14.06
C GLY A 207 -0.65 -5.07 14.58
N THR A 208 -1.27 -6.14 14.23
CA THR A 208 -2.66 -6.48 14.52
C THR A 208 -2.98 -6.68 16.02
N GLU A 209 -2.02 -6.58 16.92
CA GLU A 209 -2.21 -6.85 18.35
C GLU A 209 -2.32 -5.61 19.24
N LYS A 210 -3.22 -5.69 20.24
CA LYS A 210 -3.40 -4.71 21.33
C LYS A 210 -2.43 -4.92 22.52
N LYS A 211 -1.24 -5.51 22.30
CA LYS A 211 -0.31 -5.76 23.41
C LYS A 211 0.44 -4.48 23.82
N VAL A 212 0.39 -4.18 25.11
CA VAL A 212 1.11 -3.06 25.70
C VAL A 212 2.59 -3.41 25.83
N TRP A 213 3.47 -2.52 25.37
CA TRP A 213 4.89 -2.61 25.59
C TRP A 213 5.23 -2.26 27.05
N THR A 214 5.56 -3.27 27.86
CA THR A 214 6.13 -3.02 29.18
C THR A 214 7.61 -2.67 29.06
N ARG A 215 8.17 -2.00 30.07
CA ARG A 215 9.59 -1.61 30.08
C ARG A 215 10.52 -2.80 29.89
N GLY A 216 10.22 -3.93 30.55
CA GLY A 216 11.02 -5.16 30.43
C GLY A 216 10.96 -5.77 29.03
N ARG A 217 9.75 -5.87 28.42
CA ARG A 217 9.59 -6.38 27.04
C ARG A 217 10.31 -5.50 26.02
N LEU A 218 10.27 -4.18 26.23
CA LEU A 218 10.94 -3.24 25.36
C LEU A 218 12.48 -3.41 25.44
N GLN A 219 13.02 -3.58 26.65
CA GLN A 219 14.46 -3.83 26.84
C GLN A 219 14.88 -5.15 26.20
N THR A 220 14.12 -6.24 26.40
CA THR A 220 14.39 -7.54 25.78
C THR A 220 14.38 -7.43 24.25
N PHE A 221 13.37 -6.76 23.68
CA PHE A 221 13.29 -6.51 22.24
C PHE A 221 14.53 -5.77 21.72
N CYS A 222 14.93 -4.66 22.36
CA CYS A 222 16.09 -3.88 21.94
C CYS A 222 17.39 -4.70 22.00
N ASN A 223 17.57 -5.51 23.04
CA ASN A 223 18.75 -6.37 23.18
C ASN A 223 18.79 -7.42 22.06
N SER A 224 17.70 -8.16 21.87
CA SER A 224 17.60 -9.19 20.83
C SER A 224 17.71 -8.60 19.42
N TYR A 225 17.15 -7.42 19.18
CA TYR A 225 17.28 -6.72 17.92
C TYR A 225 18.74 -6.37 17.61
N THR A 226 19.43 -5.80 18.58
CA THR A 226 20.85 -5.44 18.46
C THR A 226 21.73 -6.67 18.23
N GLU A 227 21.45 -7.78 18.91
CA GLU A 227 22.19 -9.02 18.77
C GLU A 227 22.03 -9.66 17.39
N GLN A 228 20.82 -9.68 16.84
CA GLN A 228 20.48 -10.44 15.63
C GLN A 228 20.52 -9.62 14.34
N PHE A 229 20.24 -8.31 14.41
CA PHE A 229 19.99 -7.47 13.24
C PHE A 229 20.82 -6.19 13.17
N ARG A 230 21.79 -6.01 14.07
CA ARG A 230 22.70 -4.88 14.00
C ARG A 230 23.66 -5.03 12.82
N ARG A 231 23.83 -3.95 12.04
CA ARG A 231 24.84 -3.91 10.98
C ARG A 231 26.24 -3.71 11.53
N GLU A 232 27.25 -3.94 10.68
CA GLU A 232 28.66 -3.68 10.99
C GLU A 232 28.91 -2.20 11.35
N ASP A 233 28.16 -1.27 10.74
CA ASP A 233 28.21 0.17 11.06
C ASP A 233 27.54 0.55 12.38
N GLY A 234 26.97 -0.40 13.10
CA GLY A 234 26.33 -0.21 14.40
C GLY A 234 24.87 0.22 14.35
N ASN A 235 24.30 0.42 13.16
CA ASN A 235 22.92 0.83 12.99
C ASN A 235 21.95 -0.37 13.05
N ALA A 236 20.75 -0.12 13.58
CA ALA A 236 19.60 -0.99 13.39
C ALA A 236 19.08 -0.82 11.95
N VAL A 237 18.58 -1.88 11.34
CA VAL A 237 18.01 -1.83 9.99
C VAL A 237 16.63 -2.45 10.00
N SER A 238 15.67 -1.81 9.40
CA SER A 238 14.40 -2.43 9.02
C SER A 238 14.37 -2.62 7.51
N TYR A 239 13.96 -3.81 7.08
CA TYR A 239 13.81 -4.11 5.67
C TYR A 239 12.35 -3.93 5.27
N THR A 240 12.13 -3.17 4.21
CA THR A 240 10.84 -3.05 3.54
C THR A 240 10.94 -3.78 2.21
N HIS A 241 10.16 -4.83 2.06
CA HIS A 241 10.10 -5.61 0.83
C HIS A 241 8.89 -5.16 0.01
N LEU A 242 9.14 -4.43 -1.05
CA LEU A 242 8.13 -3.86 -1.91
C LEU A 242 7.95 -4.66 -3.19
N ARG A 243 6.72 -4.67 -3.70
CA ARG A 243 6.34 -5.29 -4.95
C ARG A 243 5.45 -4.34 -5.73
N ALA A 244 5.76 -4.17 -6.99
CA ALA A 244 4.92 -3.45 -7.94
C ALA A 244 4.38 -4.44 -8.97
N HIS A 245 3.09 -4.34 -9.27
CA HIS A 245 2.41 -5.12 -10.28
C HIS A 245 1.68 -4.19 -11.24
N GLU A 246 1.81 -4.47 -12.51
CA GLU A 246 1.03 -3.88 -13.58
C GLU A 246 0.41 -5.01 -14.40
N THR A 247 -0.89 -5.02 -14.49
CA THR A 247 -1.64 -6.07 -15.20
C THR A 247 -2.68 -5.44 -16.10
N ARG A 248 -2.91 -6.06 -17.27
CA ARG A 248 -3.94 -5.68 -18.23
C ARG A 248 -5.09 -6.68 -18.15
N SER A 249 -6.32 -6.19 -18.29
CA SER A 249 -7.51 -7.05 -18.38
C SER A 249 -7.37 -8.00 -19.57
N ASN A 250 -7.56 -9.30 -19.34
CA ASN A 250 -7.58 -10.29 -20.42
C ASN A 250 -8.91 -10.17 -21.17
N LEU A 251 -8.83 -10.05 -22.50
CA LEU A 251 -9.96 -10.30 -23.36
C LEU A 251 -10.25 -11.81 -23.36
N VAL A 252 -11.42 -12.21 -22.90
CA VAL A 252 -11.97 -13.56 -23.08
C VAL A 252 -12.85 -13.58 -24.31
#